data_54396bda204545c9d79d701bbc818ea8
#
_entry.id   54396bda204545c9d79d701bbc818ea8
#
_cell.length_a   1.000
_cell.length_b   1.000
_cell.length_c   1.000
_cell.angle_alpha   90.00
_cell.angle_beta   90.00
_cell.angle_gamma   90.00
#
_symmetry.space_group_name_H-M   'P 1'
#
loop_
_entity.id
_entity.type
_entity.pdbx_description
1 polymer ?
#
loop_
_entity_poly.entity_id
_entity_poly.type
_entity_poly.pdbx_seq_one_letter_code
_entity_poly.pdbx_strand_id
1 'polypeptide(L)'
;MSNISELKINALPSKTWYWLNLNDTRVAWDSKTVPCNIETDGYADAFYDAQSNDYADISAAVKTGATDAADVLFADENITSLVINADKKADNKVIYLNIDDSVAVENKVNQAGKLVVNVEDNVTFTIIETFTGSEEVAGNTAFRTLIDAGKNSHVKLVQVFLQPKEQDVLCDVGSRCADEAGFKLVQLFLGEGSLYDGIRTDLNGNKSDFMCDIGYFGVAKQNIDINLIVNHIGKKTNCGISVDGALKDAAKKVFKGTIDFKNGSSGSTGAETENVLLLGEDVVNKTIPVILCAEEDVNGSHGATIGELDPQTLFYFAARGIDSETA
;
A
#
# COMPACT_ATOMS: atom_id res chain seq x y z
N MET A 1 17.96 21.10 -15.96
CA MET A 1 17.74 19.86 -16.69
C MET A 1 17.09 18.91 -15.69
N SER A 2 15.88 18.42 -15.99
CA SER A 2 15.21 17.43 -15.14
C SER A 2 16.04 16.14 -15.13
N ASN A 3 16.46 15.69 -13.96
CA ASN A 3 17.12 14.40 -13.79
C ASN A 3 16.04 13.32 -13.63
N ILE A 4 15.33 13.01 -14.71
CA ILE A 4 14.40 11.88 -14.70
C ILE A 4 15.25 10.61 -14.59
N SER A 5 15.08 9.90 -13.47
CA SER A 5 15.65 8.57 -13.27
C SER A 5 14.55 7.51 -13.46
N GLU A 6 14.90 6.40 -14.08
CA GLU A 6 14.02 5.24 -14.11
C GLU A 6 14.17 4.50 -12.79
N LEU A 7 13.10 4.50 -11.98
CA LEU A 7 13.05 3.72 -10.75
C LEU A 7 12.51 2.32 -11.04
N LYS A 8 13.16 1.34 -10.47
CA LYS A 8 12.76 -0.07 -10.56
C LYS A 8 12.19 -0.52 -9.23
N ILE A 9 10.89 -0.37 -9.09
CA ILE A 9 10.15 -0.58 -7.84
C ILE A 9 9.31 -1.85 -7.86
N ASN A 10 8.69 -2.17 -6.73
CA ASN A 10 7.72 -3.26 -6.59
C ASN A 10 8.27 -4.61 -7.08
N ALA A 11 9.52 -4.90 -6.70
CA ALA A 11 10.18 -6.14 -7.12
C ALA A 11 9.68 -7.34 -6.32
N LEU A 12 9.38 -8.44 -7.03
CA LEU A 12 9.06 -9.72 -6.40
C LEU A 12 10.27 -10.24 -5.59
N PRO A 13 10.05 -10.79 -4.37
CA PRO A 13 11.11 -11.40 -3.57
C PRO A 13 11.76 -12.60 -4.27
N SER A 14 11.00 -13.31 -5.08
CA SER A 14 11.47 -14.42 -5.91
C SER A 14 11.14 -14.14 -7.37
N LYS A 15 12.18 -14.04 -8.19
CA LYS A 15 12.02 -13.77 -9.63
C LYS A 15 11.52 -15.02 -10.35
N THR A 16 10.22 -15.08 -10.62
CA THR A 16 9.59 -16.25 -11.23
C THR A 16 9.18 -16.02 -12.69
N TRP A 17 8.84 -14.80 -13.10
CA TRP A 17 8.21 -14.50 -14.39
C TRP A 17 9.10 -13.62 -15.29
N TYR A 18 10.34 -14.00 -15.44
CA TYR A 18 11.33 -13.23 -16.20
C TYR A 18 10.88 -12.87 -17.62
N TRP A 19 10.29 -13.84 -18.33
CA TRP A 19 9.84 -13.66 -19.70
C TRP A 19 8.68 -12.66 -19.86
N LEU A 20 7.88 -12.47 -18.84
CA LEU A 20 6.72 -11.60 -18.88
C LEU A 20 7.01 -10.18 -18.41
N ASN A 21 8.25 -9.89 -17.99
CA ASN A 21 8.65 -8.60 -17.39
C ASN A 21 7.73 -8.18 -16.23
N LEU A 22 7.36 -9.13 -15.36
CA LEU A 22 6.44 -8.91 -14.23
C LEU A 22 7.16 -8.89 -12.88
N ASN A 23 8.49 -9.10 -12.87
CA ASN A 23 9.25 -9.20 -11.63
C ASN A 23 9.41 -7.87 -10.91
N ASP A 24 9.26 -6.78 -11.60
CA ASP A 24 9.38 -5.40 -11.11
C ASP A 24 8.63 -4.44 -12.01
N THR A 25 8.45 -3.23 -11.54
CA THR A 25 7.82 -2.14 -12.30
C THR A 25 8.81 -1.00 -12.48
N ARG A 26 8.84 -0.44 -13.70
CA ARG A 26 9.69 0.68 -14.05
C ARG A 26 8.85 1.94 -14.14
N VAL A 27 9.23 2.94 -13.36
CA VAL A 27 8.55 4.23 -13.29
C VAL A 27 9.54 5.33 -13.58
N ALA A 28 9.19 6.23 -14.49
CA ALA A 28 9.95 7.45 -14.72
C ALA A 28 9.63 8.44 -13.60
N TRP A 29 10.61 8.82 -12.79
CA TRP A 29 10.43 9.72 -11.68
C TRP A 29 11.50 10.81 -11.71
N ASP A 30 11.08 12.09 -11.57
CA ASP A 30 12.06 13.16 -11.39
C ASP A 30 12.59 13.09 -9.95
N SER A 31 13.90 13.00 -9.81
CA SER A 31 14.55 12.95 -8.49
C SER A 31 14.48 14.28 -7.73
N LYS A 32 14.08 15.37 -8.39
CA LYS A 32 13.89 16.66 -7.73
C LYS A 32 12.52 16.64 -7.04
N THR A 33 12.52 16.54 -5.74
CA THR A 33 11.33 16.56 -4.90
C THR A 33 11.28 17.81 -4.01
N VAL A 34 10.08 18.18 -3.60
CA VAL A 34 9.83 19.16 -2.54
C VAL A 34 9.12 18.46 -1.39
N PRO A 35 9.09 19.03 -0.17
CA PRO A 35 8.31 18.49 0.93
C PRO A 35 6.82 18.40 0.59
N CYS A 36 6.15 17.30 0.98
CA CYS A 36 4.70 17.22 0.94
C CYS A 36 4.06 18.26 1.87
N ASN A 37 2.92 18.81 1.46
CA ASN A 37 2.02 19.43 2.42
C ASN A 37 1.20 18.34 3.13
N ILE A 38 1.16 18.40 4.44
CA ILE A 38 0.42 17.44 5.27
C ILE A 38 -0.38 18.22 6.30
N GLU A 39 -1.69 18.20 6.15
CA GLU A 39 -2.59 18.70 7.17
C GLU A 39 -2.95 17.58 8.12
N THR A 40 -2.94 17.87 9.42
CA THR A 40 -3.22 16.88 10.45
C THR A 40 -4.41 17.28 11.30
N ASP A 41 -5.23 16.31 11.69
CA ASP A 41 -6.36 16.46 12.60
C ASP A 41 -6.46 15.24 13.53
N GLY A 42 -7.22 15.37 14.61
CA GLY A 42 -7.41 14.33 15.60
C GLY A 42 -6.38 14.37 16.73
N TYR A 43 -5.78 13.22 17.07
CA TYR A 43 -4.87 13.13 18.23
C TYR A 43 -3.46 13.63 17.90
N ALA A 44 -3.28 14.95 17.87
CA ALA A 44 -2.01 15.60 17.52
C ALA A 44 -0.91 15.49 18.60
N ASP A 45 -1.26 15.16 19.85
CA ASP A 45 -0.27 15.01 20.96
C ASP A 45 0.68 13.82 20.74
N ALA A 46 0.40 12.96 19.78
CA ALA A 46 1.27 11.84 19.41
C ALA A 46 2.47 12.25 18.55
N PHE A 47 2.51 13.46 17.99
CA PHE A 47 3.64 13.91 17.17
C PHE A 47 4.87 14.24 18.01
N TYR A 48 6.00 13.73 17.56
CA TYR A 48 7.32 13.98 18.13
C TYR A 48 8.23 14.66 17.12
N ASP A 49 9.26 15.35 17.62
CA ASP A 49 10.30 15.93 16.79
C ASP A 49 11.06 14.81 16.05
N ALA A 50 11.10 14.91 14.72
CA ALA A 50 11.72 13.93 13.82
C ALA A 50 13.24 13.78 14.01
N GLN A 51 13.87 14.59 14.88
CA GLN A 51 15.31 14.57 15.14
C GLN A 51 15.74 13.62 16.28
N SER A 52 14.80 12.89 16.91
CA SER A 52 15.19 11.93 17.94
C SER A 52 15.79 10.66 17.33
N ASN A 53 16.89 10.17 17.90
CA ASN A 53 17.61 8.98 17.44
C ASN A 53 16.75 7.69 17.49
N ASP A 54 15.71 7.65 18.33
CA ASP A 54 14.86 6.48 18.53
C ASP A 54 14.11 6.07 17.25
N TYR A 55 13.86 7.01 16.33
CA TYR A 55 13.13 6.76 15.08
C TYR A 55 14.03 6.43 13.90
N ALA A 56 15.32 6.73 13.98
CA ALA A 56 16.31 6.27 13.01
C ALA A 56 16.37 4.73 13.00
N ASP A 57 16.24 4.11 14.18
CA ASP A 57 16.26 2.66 14.34
C ASP A 57 15.02 1.99 13.69
N ILE A 58 13.83 2.61 13.81
CA ILE A 58 12.62 2.11 13.15
C ILE A 58 12.78 2.21 11.63
N SER A 59 13.23 3.36 11.12
CA SER A 59 13.46 3.56 9.68
C SER A 59 14.48 2.59 9.09
N ALA A 60 15.47 2.16 9.88
CA ALA A 60 16.46 1.16 9.45
C ALA A 60 15.93 -0.28 9.52
N ALA A 61 15.08 -0.57 10.51
CA ALA A 61 14.61 -1.92 10.81
C ALA A 61 13.37 -2.34 10.03
N VAL A 62 12.46 -1.40 9.71
CA VAL A 62 11.23 -1.66 8.98
C VAL A 62 11.51 -1.62 7.47
N LYS A 63 11.25 -2.71 6.78
CA LYS A 63 11.39 -2.80 5.33
C LYS A 63 10.04 -2.57 4.64
N THR A 64 10.08 -2.07 3.41
CA THR A 64 8.91 -1.68 2.65
C THR A 64 8.71 -2.52 1.39
N GLY A 65 7.55 -2.37 0.74
CA GLY A 65 7.16 -3.15 -0.43
C GLY A 65 7.61 -2.56 -1.76
N ALA A 66 7.85 -1.25 -1.85
CA ALA A 66 8.34 -0.64 -3.09
C ALA A 66 9.80 -0.97 -3.40
N THR A 67 10.50 -1.59 -2.44
CA THR A 67 11.89 -2.05 -2.50
C THR A 67 12.94 -0.94 -2.46
N ASP A 68 14.22 -1.34 -2.37
CA ASP A 68 15.35 -0.43 -2.11
C ASP A 68 15.51 0.69 -3.17
N ALA A 69 14.99 0.50 -4.38
CA ALA A 69 15.04 1.53 -5.42
C ALA A 69 14.21 2.77 -5.09
N ALA A 70 13.19 2.63 -4.25
CA ALA A 70 12.39 3.76 -3.78
C ALA A 70 13.11 4.57 -2.68
N ASP A 71 14.13 4.01 -2.03
CA ASP A 71 14.83 4.68 -0.91
C ASP A 71 15.43 6.02 -1.31
N VAL A 72 15.81 6.17 -2.57
CA VAL A 72 16.36 7.43 -3.10
C VAL A 72 15.37 8.60 -2.97
N LEU A 73 14.06 8.34 -3.02
CA LEU A 73 13.02 9.36 -2.88
C LEU A 73 12.84 9.83 -1.44
N PHE A 74 13.23 9.02 -0.48
CA PHE A 74 13.02 9.24 0.96
C PHE A 74 14.31 9.51 1.72
N ALA A 75 15.46 9.53 1.02
CA ALA A 75 16.77 9.80 1.60
C ALA A 75 17.07 11.29 1.75
N ASP A 76 16.33 12.18 1.05
CA ASP A 76 16.53 13.63 1.13
C ASP A 76 16.06 14.13 2.51
N GLU A 77 16.93 14.87 3.21
CA GLU A 77 16.61 15.47 4.51
C GLU A 77 15.58 16.62 4.40
N ASN A 78 15.32 17.10 3.19
CA ASN A 78 14.38 18.20 2.94
C ASN A 78 12.94 17.72 2.72
N ILE A 79 12.64 16.43 2.72
CA ILE A 79 11.25 15.96 2.62
C ILE A 79 10.51 16.12 3.95
N THR A 80 9.18 16.21 3.88
CA THR A 80 8.36 16.22 5.10
C THR A 80 8.51 14.88 5.83
N SER A 81 8.93 14.94 7.08
CA SER A 81 9.09 13.76 7.92
C SER A 81 8.31 13.95 9.21
N LEU A 82 7.28 13.14 9.40
CA LEU A 82 6.49 13.10 10.62
C LEU A 82 6.82 11.86 11.43
N VAL A 83 6.80 12.02 12.75
CA VAL A 83 7.02 10.93 13.70
C VAL A 83 5.88 10.90 14.69
N ILE A 84 5.31 9.73 14.91
CA ILE A 84 4.27 9.45 15.89
C ILE A 84 4.78 8.43 16.89
N ASN A 85 4.67 8.74 18.18
CA ASN A 85 4.78 7.75 19.23
C ASN A 85 3.42 7.56 19.90
N ALA A 86 2.75 6.48 19.57
CA ALA A 86 1.47 6.12 20.15
C ALA A 86 1.70 5.39 21.48
N ASP A 87 1.80 6.17 22.56
CA ASP A 87 1.90 5.70 23.92
C ASP A 87 0.53 5.32 24.51
N LYS A 88 0.49 4.96 25.78
CA LYS A 88 -0.76 4.59 26.45
C LYS A 88 -1.84 5.68 26.43
N LYS A 89 -1.49 6.96 26.26
CA LYS A 89 -2.47 8.05 26.15
C LYS A 89 -3.11 8.09 24.76
N ALA A 90 -2.43 7.53 23.76
CA ALA A 90 -2.93 7.38 22.41
C ALA A 90 -3.87 6.17 22.24
N ASP A 91 -4.07 5.36 23.29
CA ASP A 91 -4.90 4.17 23.19
C ASP A 91 -6.34 4.50 22.74
N ASN A 92 -6.80 3.77 21.72
CA ASN A 92 -8.08 3.98 21.03
C ASN A 92 -8.28 5.38 20.39
N LYS A 93 -7.18 6.08 20.09
CA LYS A 93 -7.22 7.36 19.39
C LYS A 93 -7.08 7.18 17.88
N VAL A 94 -7.48 8.25 17.18
CA VAL A 94 -7.40 8.34 15.71
C VAL A 94 -6.67 9.62 15.34
N ILE A 95 -5.78 9.51 14.34
CA ILE A 95 -5.17 10.66 13.69
C ILE A 95 -5.52 10.65 12.22
N TYR A 96 -5.72 11.83 11.65
CA TYR A 96 -6.00 12.06 10.24
C TYR A 96 -4.85 12.86 9.64
N LEU A 97 -4.38 12.40 8.48
CA LEU A 97 -3.40 13.10 7.66
C LEU A 97 -3.98 13.29 6.27
N ASN A 98 -4.06 14.53 5.83
CA ASN A 98 -4.36 14.85 4.44
C ASN A 98 -3.06 15.24 3.74
N ILE A 99 -2.62 14.42 2.81
CA ILE A 99 -1.45 14.62 1.97
C ILE A 99 -1.96 15.24 0.67
N ASP A 100 -1.73 16.53 0.49
CA ASP A 100 -2.17 17.25 -0.69
C ASP A 100 -1.00 17.68 -1.58
N ASP A 101 -1.34 18.06 -2.81
CA ASP A 101 -0.35 18.44 -3.82
C ASP A 101 -0.07 19.93 -3.90
N SER A 102 -0.57 20.77 -2.98
CA SER A 102 -0.51 22.22 -3.07
C SER A 102 0.88 22.76 -3.31
N VAL A 103 1.90 22.16 -2.69
CA VAL A 103 3.31 22.56 -2.89
C VAL A 103 3.85 22.12 -4.24
N ALA A 104 3.46 20.95 -4.72
CA ALA A 104 3.85 20.43 -6.03
C ALA A 104 3.26 21.29 -7.14
N VAL A 105 2.01 21.75 -6.98
CA VAL A 105 1.32 22.68 -7.90
C VAL A 105 2.11 23.94 -8.13
N GLU A 106 2.46 24.63 -7.08
CA GLU A 106 3.19 25.89 -7.18
C GLU A 106 4.53 25.74 -7.90
N ASN A 107 5.21 24.63 -7.66
CA ASN A 107 6.58 24.42 -8.14
C ASN A 107 6.66 23.55 -9.39
N LYS A 108 5.59 22.89 -9.82
CA LYS A 108 5.57 21.92 -10.94
C LYS A 108 6.67 20.86 -10.81
N VAL A 109 6.83 20.34 -9.61
CA VAL A 109 7.81 19.31 -9.24
C VAL A 109 7.14 18.20 -8.44
N ASN A 110 7.81 17.08 -8.34
CA ASN A 110 7.35 16.00 -7.48
C ASN A 110 7.50 16.38 -6.00
N GLN A 111 6.65 15.79 -5.17
CA GLN A 111 6.77 15.94 -3.72
C GLN A 111 7.02 14.59 -3.04
N ALA A 112 7.64 14.63 -1.86
CA ALA A 112 7.87 13.45 -1.07
C ALA A 112 7.68 13.72 0.43
N GLY A 113 7.21 12.69 1.13
CA GLY A 113 7.03 12.71 2.58
C GLY A 113 7.10 11.33 3.18
N LYS A 114 7.30 11.26 4.47
CA LYS A 114 7.30 10.02 5.23
C LYS A 114 6.67 10.20 6.60
N LEU A 115 6.03 9.15 7.06
CA LEU A 115 5.50 8.98 8.39
C LEU A 115 6.19 7.78 9.06
N VAL A 116 6.70 7.98 10.27
CA VAL A 116 7.26 6.90 11.10
C VAL A 116 6.40 6.78 12.35
N VAL A 117 5.89 5.59 12.61
CA VAL A 117 4.95 5.32 13.71
C VAL A 117 5.51 4.24 14.60
N ASN A 118 5.73 4.60 15.84
CA ASN A 118 5.96 3.65 16.93
C ASN A 118 4.68 3.48 17.73
N VAL A 119 4.20 2.26 17.89
CA VAL A 119 3.04 1.95 18.74
C VAL A 119 3.51 1.11 19.90
N GLU A 120 3.37 1.63 21.12
CA GLU A 120 3.81 0.96 22.34
C GLU A 120 2.99 -0.31 22.64
N ASP A 121 3.50 -1.13 23.55
CA ASP A 121 2.83 -2.36 23.99
C ASP A 121 1.42 -2.10 24.51
N ASN A 122 0.46 -2.94 24.11
CA ASN A 122 -0.95 -2.90 24.54
C ASN A 122 -1.69 -1.62 24.15
N VAL A 123 -1.30 -0.95 23.06
CA VAL A 123 -1.95 0.25 22.53
C VAL A 123 -2.70 -0.10 21.25
N THR A 124 -3.92 0.42 21.13
CA THR A 124 -4.70 0.40 19.88
C THR A 124 -4.67 1.79 19.27
N PHE A 125 -4.24 1.91 18.01
CA PHE A 125 -4.09 3.20 17.35
C PHE A 125 -4.56 3.15 15.90
N THR A 126 -5.24 4.20 15.45
CA THR A 126 -5.73 4.29 14.06
C THR A 126 -5.15 5.51 13.38
N ILE A 127 -4.67 5.29 12.15
CA ILE A 127 -4.13 6.32 11.26
C ILE A 127 -5.00 6.33 10.01
N ILE A 128 -5.42 7.51 9.58
CA ILE A 128 -6.17 7.70 8.33
C ILE A 128 -5.38 8.68 7.47
N GLU A 129 -4.91 8.23 6.32
CA GLU A 129 -4.20 9.00 5.32
C GLU A 129 -5.09 9.19 4.10
N THR A 130 -5.26 10.44 3.68
CA THR A 130 -5.98 10.78 2.46
C THR A 130 -5.02 11.47 1.50
N PHE A 131 -4.96 10.98 0.27
CA PHE A 131 -4.16 11.57 -0.81
C PHE A 131 -5.09 12.34 -1.72
N THR A 132 -4.97 13.65 -1.73
CA THR A 132 -5.80 14.55 -2.53
C THR A 132 -4.94 15.36 -3.49
N GLY A 133 -5.58 15.98 -4.47
CA GLY A 133 -4.88 16.82 -5.42
C GLY A 133 -5.82 17.75 -6.17
N SER A 134 -5.24 18.68 -6.92
CA SER A 134 -5.95 19.62 -7.77
C SER A 134 -5.79 19.24 -9.25
N GLU A 135 -6.82 19.48 -10.05
CA GLU A 135 -6.80 19.20 -11.50
C GLU A 135 -5.79 20.07 -12.30
N GLU A 136 -5.22 21.10 -11.68
CA GLU A 136 -4.35 22.06 -12.34
C GLU A 136 -2.87 21.62 -12.40
N VAL A 137 -2.55 20.37 -11.95
CA VAL A 137 -1.19 20.02 -11.57
C VAL A 137 -0.51 19.02 -12.46
N ALA A 138 0.81 19.24 -12.57
CA ALA A 138 1.76 18.27 -13.08
C ALA A 138 2.83 17.99 -12.00
N GLY A 139 2.61 17.04 -11.13
CA GLY A 139 3.60 16.63 -10.13
C GLY A 139 3.13 15.36 -9.43
N ASN A 140 4.05 14.46 -9.13
CA ASN A 140 3.75 13.18 -8.52
C ASN A 140 4.04 13.20 -7.03
N THR A 141 3.33 12.39 -6.26
CA THR A 141 3.51 12.29 -4.81
C THR A 141 4.13 10.95 -4.44
N ALA A 142 5.26 10.97 -3.72
CA ALA A 142 5.82 9.80 -3.07
C ALA A 142 5.60 9.89 -1.55
N PHE A 143 5.00 8.86 -0.95
CA PHE A 143 4.75 8.85 0.47
C PHE A 143 5.07 7.50 1.09
N ARG A 144 5.85 7.51 2.19
CA ARG A 144 6.25 6.30 2.89
C ARG A 144 5.70 6.30 4.31
N THR A 145 5.04 5.20 4.69
CA THR A 145 4.55 4.98 6.05
C THR A 145 5.23 3.76 6.66
N LEU A 146 5.96 3.97 7.77
CA LEU A 146 6.65 2.92 8.50
C LEU A 146 6.00 2.73 9.87
N ILE A 147 5.64 1.48 10.21
CA ILE A 147 4.94 1.14 11.44
C ILE A 147 5.74 0.09 12.22
N ASP A 148 6.03 0.39 13.48
CA ASP A 148 6.54 -0.55 14.46
C ASP A 148 5.46 -0.82 15.51
N ALA A 149 4.86 -2.01 15.46
CA ALA A 149 3.78 -2.42 16.33
C ALA A 149 4.32 -3.23 17.51
N GLY A 150 4.27 -2.64 18.70
CA GLY A 150 4.71 -3.25 19.96
C GLY A 150 3.86 -4.46 20.36
N LYS A 151 4.27 -5.16 21.41
CA LYS A 151 3.60 -6.39 21.86
C LYS A 151 2.13 -6.14 22.22
N ASN A 152 1.25 -7.01 21.72
CA ASN A 152 -0.21 -6.94 21.95
C ASN A 152 -0.81 -5.56 21.59
N SER A 153 -0.18 -4.83 20.67
CA SER A 153 -0.73 -3.60 20.09
C SER A 153 -1.60 -3.91 18.89
N HIS A 154 -2.54 -3.01 18.58
CA HIS A 154 -3.39 -3.14 17.39
C HIS A 154 -3.37 -1.83 16.59
N VAL A 155 -2.80 -1.90 15.40
CA VAL A 155 -2.66 -0.74 14.53
C VAL A 155 -3.59 -0.88 13.33
N LYS A 156 -4.31 0.19 13.02
CA LYS A 156 -5.09 0.28 11.79
C LYS A 156 -4.59 1.46 10.97
N LEU A 157 -4.19 1.20 9.72
CA LEU A 157 -3.91 2.20 8.71
C LEU A 157 -5.01 2.16 7.66
N VAL A 158 -5.65 3.30 7.41
CA VAL A 158 -6.61 3.49 6.32
C VAL A 158 -6.01 4.49 5.35
N GLN A 159 -5.90 4.14 4.08
CA GLN A 159 -5.40 5.02 3.04
C GLN A 159 -6.47 5.19 1.95
N VAL A 160 -6.78 6.44 1.63
CA VAL A 160 -7.77 6.79 0.60
C VAL A 160 -7.08 7.64 -0.45
N PHE A 161 -7.07 7.16 -1.69
CA PHE A 161 -6.41 7.80 -2.81
C PHE A 161 -7.48 8.45 -3.69
N LEU A 162 -7.44 9.79 -3.78
CA LEU A 162 -8.38 10.65 -4.51
C LEU A 162 -7.65 11.58 -5.49
N GLN A 163 -6.39 11.28 -5.82
CA GLN A 163 -5.58 12.11 -6.70
C GLN A 163 -6.21 12.23 -8.10
N PRO A 164 -6.10 13.42 -8.74
CA PRO A 164 -6.60 13.65 -10.08
C PRO A 164 -5.74 12.91 -11.13
N LYS A 165 -6.26 12.83 -12.34
CA LYS A 165 -5.71 12.06 -13.46
C LYS A 165 -4.24 12.36 -13.80
N GLU A 166 -3.81 13.60 -13.66
CA GLU A 166 -2.45 14.01 -14.06
C GLU A 166 -1.42 13.84 -12.92
N GLN A 167 -1.81 13.15 -11.84
CA GLN A 167 -0.95 12.91 -10.68
C GLN A 167 -0.79 11.42 -10.41
N ASP A 168 0.45 10.96 -10.46
CA ASP A 168 0.79 9.61 -10.02
C ASP A 168 1.20 9.63 -8.53
N VAL A 169 0.80 8.58 -7.81
CA VAL A 169 1.20 8.38 -6.42
C VAL A 169 2.06 7.12 -6.31
N LEU A 170 3.20 7.26 -5.64
CA LEU A 170 3.99 6.14 -5.14
C LEU A 170 3.77 6.04 -3.64
N CYS A 171 3.01 5.04 -3.22
CA CYS A 171 2.78 4.71 -1.82
C CYS A 171 3.69 3.56 -1.41
N ASP A 172 4.35 3.68 -0.25
CA ASP A 172 5.31 2.68 0.21
C ASP A 172 5.11 2.42 1.69
N VAL A 173 4.51 1.28 2.03
CA VAL A 173 4.15 0.89 3.39
C VAL A 173 5.09 -0.20 3.89
N GLY A 174 5.61 0.01 5.07
CA GLY A 174 6.36 -1.00 5.81
C GLY A 174 5.83 -1.19 7.22
N SER A 175 5.76 -2.43 7.69
CA SER A 175 5.41 -2.70 9.08
C SER A 175 6.15 -3.91 9.64
N ARG A 176 6.34 -3.90 10.95
CA ARG A 176 6.74 -5.08 11.72
C ARG A 176 5.84 -5.24 12.94
N CYS A 177 5.48 -6.47 13.25
CA CYS A 177 4.59 -6.80 14.35
C CYS A 177 5.32 -7.65 15.39
N ALA A 178 5.34 -7.19 16.64
CA ALA A 178 5.84 -7.94 17.79
C ALA A 178 4.88 -9.06 18.21
N ASP A 179 5.15 -9.76 19.33
CA ASP A 179 4.31 -10.84 19.85
C ASP A 179 2.86 -10.36 20.05
N GLU A 180 1.90 -11.14 19.52
CA GLU A 180 0.45 -10.87 19.65
C GLU A 180 0.01 -9.50 19.09
N ALA A 181 0.86 -8.80 18.33
CA ALA A 181 0.50 -7.55 17.68
C ALA A 181 -0.32 -7.78 16.41
N GLY A 182 -1.30 -6.91 16.16
CA GLY A 182 -2.14 -6.91 14.96
C GLY A 182 -1.93 -5.64 14.13
N PHE A 183 -1.79 -5.81 12.81
CA PHE A 183 -1.80 -4.70 11.86
C PHE A 183 -2.94 -4.91 10.86
N LYS A 184 -3.82 -3.91 10.74
CA LYS A 184 -4.86 -3.89 9.70
C LYS A 184 -4.61 -2.73 8.74
N LEU A 185 -4.45 -3.06 7.45
CA LEU A 185 -4.39 -2.10 6.35
C LEU A 185 -5.70 -2.10 5.58
N VAL A 186 -6.24 -0.92 5.31
CA VAL A 186 -7.39 -0.73 4.41
C VAL A 186 -7.01 0.32 3.38
N GLN A 187 -7.09 -0.01 2.10
CA GLN A 187 -6.78 0.94 1.03
C GLN A 187 -7.95 1.06 0.05
N LEU A 188 -8.26 2.29 -0.34
CA LEU A 188 -9.29 2.60 -1.33
C LEU A 188 -8.70 3.46 -2.44
N PHE A 189 -8.59 2.89 -3.65
CA PHE A 189 -8.05 3.53 -4.85
C PHE A 189 -9.20 4.04 -5.70
N LEU A 190 -9.57 5.30 -5.51
CA LEU A 190 -10.71 5.97 -6.14
C LEU A 190 -10.28 7.17 -7.00
N GLY A 191 -9.00 7.53 -6.96
CA GLY A 191 -8.42 8.58 -7.81
C GLY A 191 -8.24 8.12 -9.25
N GLU A 192 -7.96 9.05 -10.14
CA GLU A 192 -7.81 8.80 -11.59
C GLU A 192 -6.34 8.73 -12.04
N GLY A 193 -5.39 9.21 -11.23
CA GLY A 193 -3.96 9.11 -11.49
C GLY A 193 -3.42 7.70 -11.22
N SER A 194 -2.29 7.36 -11.82
CA SER A 194 -1.68 6.05 -11.60
C SER A 194 -1.21 5.86 -10.17
N LEU A 195 -1.29 4.63 -9.67
CA LEU A 195 -0.85 4.28 -8.33
C LEU A 195 0.19 3.15 -8.39
N TYR A 196 1.31 3.38 -7.72
CA TYR A 196 2.38 2.41 -7.50
C TYR A 196 2.47 2.18 -6.00
N ASP A 197 1.99 1.02 -5.55
CA ASP A 197 1.83 0.72 -4.14
C ASP A 197 2.70 -0.45 -3.71
N GLY A 198 3.59 -0.21 -2.78
CA GLY A 198 4.47 -1.21 -2.19
C GLY A 198 4.12 -1.45 -0.73
N ILE A 199 3.73 -2.68 -0.38
CA ILE A 199 3.33 -3.05 0.98
C ILE A 199 4.22 -4.19 1.46
N ARG A 200 4.79 -4.05 2.64
CA ARG A 200 5.48 -5.15 3.31
C ARG A 200 5.17 -5.19 4.79
N THR A 201 4.83 -6.38 5.28
CA THR A 201 4.61 -6.66 6.70
C THR A 201 5.49 -7.83 7.13
N ASP A 202 6.30 -7.61 8.16
CA ASP A 202 7.10 -8.63 8.81
C ASP A 202 6.43 -9.04 10.14
N LEU A 203 5.84 -10.24 10.17
CA LEU A 203 5.21 -10.84 11.36
C LEU A 203 6.28 -11.51 12.22
N ASN A 204 7.04 -10.67 12.96
CA ASN A 204 8.21 -11.10 13.72
C ASN A 204 7.84 -11.85 15.01
N GLY A 205 6.79 -11.42 15.66
CA GLY A 205 6.36 -11.97 16.92
C GLY A 205 5.44 -13.18 16.79
N ASN A 206 5.40 -14.02 17.83
CA ASN A 206 4.47 -15.14 17.86
C ASN A 206 3.02 -14.66 17.94
N LYS A 207 2.13 -15.31 17.19
CA LYS A 207 0.69 -14.99 17.11
C LYS A 207 0.41 -13.56 16.63
N SER A 208 1.36 -12.89 15.97
CA SER A 208 1.06 -11.63 15.31
C SER A 208 0.20 -11.86 14.08
N ASP A 209 -0.60 -10.86 13.72
CA ASP A 209 -1.52 -10.95 12.58
C ASP A 209 -1.48 -9.72 11.68
N PHE A 210 -1.78 -9.96 10.40
CA PHE A 210 -1.93 -8.93 9.40
C PHE A 210 -3.20 -9.15 8.59
N MET A 211 -4.06 -8.13 8.53
CA MET A 211 -5.24 -8.11 7.68
C MET A 211 -5.15 -6.97 6.69
N CYS A 212 -5.40 -7.25 5.42
CA CYS A 212 -5.34 -6.27 4.34
C CYS A 212 -6.58 -6.32 3.48
N ASP A 213 -7.28 -5.20 3.37
CA ASP A 213 -8.44 -5.02 2.51
C ASP A 213 -8.13 -3.91 1.50
N ILE A 214 -8.05 -4.24 0.21
CA ILE A 214 -7.78 -3.29 -0.88
C ILE A 214 -9.00 -3.23 -1.79
N GLY A 215 -9.56 -2.03 -1.96
CA GLY A 215 -10.61 -1.75 -2.93
C GLY A 215 -10.11 -0.79 -4.02
N TYR A 216 -10.41 -1.07 -5.30
CA TYR A 216 -10.00 -0.17 -6.38
C TYR A 216 -11.02 -0.07 -7.51
N PHE A 217 -11.02 1.09 -8.17
CA PHE A 217 -11.74 1.31 -9.42
C PHE A 217 -10.81 1.97 -10.44
N GLY A 218 -10.31 1.17 -11.38
CA GLY A 218 -9.39 1.65 -12.40
C GLY A 218 -10.14 2.11 -13.65
N VAL A 219 -9.82 3.31 -14.15
CA VAL A 219 -10.48 3.94 -15.29
C VAL A 219 -9.50 4.46 -16.34
N ALA A 220 -9.99 4.79 -17.52
CA ALA A 220 -9.23 5.42 -18.60
C ALA A 220 -7.97 4.62 -18.98
N LYS A 221 -6.77 5.19 -18.79
CA LYS A 221 -5.46 4.55 -19.04
C LYS A 221 -4.62 4.43 -17.77
N GLN A 222 -5.26 4.48 -16.64
CA GLN A 222 -4.63 4.38 -15.32
C GLN A 222 -3.81 3.10 -15.17
N ASN A 223 -2.66 3.20 -14.50
CA ASN A 223 -1.88 2.05 -14.07
C ASN A 223 -2.02 1.90 -12.56
N ILE A 224 -2.41 0.72 -12.12
CA ILE A 224 -2.46 0.31 -10.71
C ILE A 224 -1.47 -0.84 -10.54
N ASP A 225 -0.34 -0.59 -9.89
CA ASP A 225 0.68 -1.62 -9.62
C ASP A 225 0.83 -1.82 -8.11
N ILE A 226 0.46 -2.97 -7.62
CA ILE A 226 0.47 -3.33 -6.20
C ILE A 226 1.45 -4.47 -5.97
N ASN A 227 2.39 -4.28 -5.03
CA ASN A 227 3.29 -5.32 -4.57
C ASN A 227 3.13 -5.51 -3.06
N LEU A 228 2.53 -6.61 -2.65
CA LEU A 228 2.25 -6.92 -1.25
C LEU A 228 3.08 -8.13 -0.82
N ILE A 229 3.85 -7.98 0.25
CA ILE A 229 4.74 -9.00 0.80
C ILE A 229 4.42 -9.19 2.28
N VAL A 230 4.07 -10.41 2.68
CA VAL A 230 3.90 -10.78 4.08
C VAL A 230 4.90 -11.86 4.45
N ASN A 231 5.80 -11.56 5.39
CA ASN A 231 6.76 -12.52 5.92
C ASN A 231 6.28 -13.07 7.26
N HIS A 232 5.99 -14.35 7.31
CA HIS A 232 5.71 -15.09 8.54
C HIS A 232 7.04 -15.54 9.16
N ILE A 233 7.44 -14.91 10.26
CA ILE A 233 8.72 -15.13 10.96
C ILE A 233 8.48 -15.79 12.32
N GLY A 234 7.53 -15.24 13.09
CA GLY A 234 7.08 -15.81 14.36
C GLY A 234 6.22 -17.06 14.16
N LYS A 235 5.94 -17.76 15.25
CA LYS A 235 5.08 -18.95 15.26
C LYS A 235 3.60 -18.57 15.35
N LYS A 236 2.74 -19.36 14.72
CA LYS A 236 1.28 -19.20 14.79
C LYS A 236 0.83 -17.80 14.35
N THR A 237 1.55 -17.21 13.41
CA THR A 237 1.18 -15.95 12.81
C THR A 237 0.07 -16.15 11.78
N ASN A 238 -0.71 -15.10 11.52
CA ASN A 238 -1.81 -15.17 10.58
C ASN A 238 -1.81 -14.00 9.63
N CYS A 239 -2.15 -14.21 8.35
CA CYS A 239 -2.50 -13.12 7.45
C CYS A 239 -3.74 -13.44 6.61
N GLY A 240 -4.54 -12.39 6.38
CA GLY A 240 -5.68 -12.40 5.46
C GLY A 240 -5.59 -11.22 4.51
N ILE A 241 -5.65 -11.48 3.21
CA ILE A 241 -5.54 -10.45 2.16
C ILE A 241 -6.79 -10.57 1.29
N SER A 242 -7.54 -9.47 1.14
CA SER A 242 -8.64 -9.32 0.18
C SER A 242 -8.36 -8.15 -0.74
N VAL A 243 -8.43 -8.41 -2.06
CA VAL A 243 -8.23 -7.41 -3.09
C VAL A 243 -9.44 -7.45 -4.01
N ASP A 244 -10.28 -6.41 -3.97
CA ASP A 244 -11.54 -6.36 -4.67
C ASP A 244 -11.58 -5.12 -5.57
N GLY A 245 -11.94 -5.27 -6.85
CA GLY A 245 -11.99 -4.10 -7.70
C GLY A 245 -12.64 -4.30 -9.06
N ALA A 246 -12.79 -3.18 -9.74
CA ALA A 246 -13.26 -3.14 -11.11
C ALA A 246 -12.30 -2.32 -11.99
N LEU A 247 -12.18 -2.73 -13.23
CA LEU A 247 -11.35 -2.08 -14.25
C LEU A 247 -12.19 -1.75 -15.47
N LYS A 248 -12.15 -0.50 -15.90
CA LYS A 248 -12.90 0.02 -17.06
C LYS A 248 -11.95 0.64 -18.08
N ASP A 249 -12.45 0.80 -19.31
CA ASP A 249 -11.78 1.41 -20.44
C ASP A 249 -10.49 0.66 -20.84
N ALA A 250 -9.33 1.29 -20.70
CA ALA A 250 -8.01 0.72 -20.98
C ALA A 250 -7.12 0.72 -19.71
N ALA A 251 -7.73 0.67 -18.53
CA ALA A 251 -7.01 0.62 -17.27
C ALA A 251 -6.18 -0.66 -17.15
N LYS A 252 -5.04 -0.54 -16.49
CA LYS A 252 -4.08 -1.64 -16.30
C LYS A 252 -3.83 -1.86 -14.83
N LYS A 253 -3.98 -3.10 -14.38
CA LYS A 253 -3.64 -3.49 -13.01
C LYS A 253 -2.63 -4.63 -13.02
N VAL A 254 -1.63 -4.53 -12.16
CA VAL A 254 -0.71 -5.62 -11.80
C VAL A 254 -0.77 -5.78 -10.29
N PHE A 255 -1.20 -6.94 -9.81
CA PHE A 255 -1.14 -7.29 -8.40
C PHE A 255 -0.12 -8.42 -8.20
N LYS A 256 0.82 -8.19 -7.31
CA LYS A 256 1.85 -9.15 -6.88
C LYS A 256 1.64 -9.41 -5.40
N GLY A 257 1.06 -10.54 -5.03
CA GLY A 257 0.83 -10.95 -3.65
C GLY A 257 1.83 -12.05 -3.25
N THR A 258 2.63 -11.82 -2.22
CA THR A 258 3.58 -12.79 -1.71
C THR A 258 3.33 -13.10 -0.25
N ILE A 259 3.04 -14.36 0.05
CA ILE A 259 3.01 -14.91 1.40
C ILE A 259 4.27 -15.77 1.57
N ASP A 260 5.15 -15.41 2.50
CA ASP A 260 6.43 -16.08 2.69
C ASP A 260 6.54 -16.66 4.10
N PHE A 261 6.42 -17.98 4.21
CA PHE A 261 6.58 -18.73 5.45
C PHE A 261 8.06 -19.06 5.68
N LYS A 262 8.69 -18.29 6.55
CA LYS A 262 10.11 -18.48 6.90
C LYS A 262 10.31 -19.72 7.77
N ASN A 263 11.49 -20.29 7.73
CA ASN A 263 11.85 -21.38 8.63
C ASN A 263 11.68 -20.94 10.08
N GLY A 264 10.95 -21.71 10.88
CA GLY A 264 10.58 -21.42 12.27
C GLY A 264 9.19 -20.84 12.47
N SER A 265 8.43 -20.54 11.43
CA SER A 265 7.06 -19.99 11.51
C SER A 265 5.95 -21.05 11.71
N SER A 266 6.27 -22.15 12.38
CA SER A 266 5.35 -23.28 12.61
C SER A 266 3.99 -22.85 13.14
N GLY A 267 2.93 -23.45 12.63
CA GLY A 267 1.53 -23.19 12.95
C GLY A 267 0.96 -21.93 12.32
N SER A 268 1.68 -21.30 11.39
CA SER A 268 1.23 -20.07 10.72
C SER A 268 0.26 -20.34 9.57
N THR A 269 -0.63 -19.39 9.32
CA THR A 269 -1.65 -19.46 8.27
C THR A 269 -1.68 -18.16 7.45
N GLY A 270 -1.92 -18.29 6.15
CA GLY A 270 -2.07 -17.14 5.27
C GLY A 270 -3.06 -17.43 4.15
N ALA A 271 -3.93 -16.48 3.88
CA ALA A 271 -4.91 -16.57 2.80
C ALA A 271 -4.95 -15.27 1.99
N GLU A 272 -5.00 -15.41 0.66
CA GLU A 272 -5.18 -14.31 -0.28
C GLU A 272 -6.38 -14.59 -1.17
N THR A 273 -7.24 -13.59 -1.31
CA THR A 273 -8.37 -13.61 -2.25
C THR A 273 -8.34 -12.36 -3.11
N GLU A 274 -8.64 -12.53 -4.40
CA GLU A 274 -8.78 -11.42 -5.33
C GLU A 274 -10.06 -11.59 -6.15
N ASN A 275 -10.85 -10.51 -6.26
CA ASN A 275 -12.03 -10.47 -7.12
C ASN A 275 -11.95 -9.25 -8.04
N VAL A 276 -11.96 -9.48 -9.35
CA VAL A 276 -11.82 -8.43 -10.36
C VAL A 276 -12.96 -8.49 -11.35
N LEU A 277 -13.68 -7.37 -11.46
CA LEU A 277 -14.67 -7.16 -12.51
C LEU A 277 -14.04 -6.40 -13.67
N LEU A 278 -14.10 -6.98 -14.86
CA LEU A 278 -13.60 -6.37 -16.10
C LEU A 278 -14.76 -5.71 -16.86
N LEU A 279 -14.66 -4.40 -17.10
CA LEU A 279 -15.70 -3.57 -17.71
C LEU A 279 -15.20 -2.94 -19.03
N GLY A 280 -14.46 -3.69 -19.84
CA GLY A 280 -13.96 -3.22 -21.14
C GLY A 280 -13.00 -4.19 -21.80
N GLU A 281 -12.97 -4.17 -23.12
CA GLU A 281 -12.13 -5.08 -23.93
C GLU A 281 -10.64 -4.74 -23.88
N ASP A 282 -10.30 -3.47 -23.61
CA ASP A 282 -8.91 -2.97 -23.58
C ASP A 282 -8.28 -3.03 -22.19
N VAL A 283 -9.02 -3.55 -21.19
CA VAL A 283 -8.54 -3.72 -19.82
C VAL A 283 -7.39 -4.72 -19.76
N VAL A 284 -6.36 -4.41 -19.00
CA VAL A 284 -5.25 -5.34 -18.72
C VAL A 284 -5.21 -5.68 -17.23
N ASN A 285 -5.60 -6.89 -16.89
CA ASN A 285 -5.48 -7.41 -15.53
C ASN A 285 -4.38 -8.47 -15.43
N LYS A 286 -3.44 -8.31 -14.52
CA LYS A 286 -2.37 -9.28 -14.22
C LYS A 286 -2.32 -9.54 -12.73
N THR A 287 -2.30 -10.81 -12.36
CA THR A 287 -2.25 -11.26 -10.96
C THR A 287 -1.13 -12.28 -10.81
N ILE A 288 -0.28 -12.07 -9.82
CA ILE A 288 0.90 -12.90 -9.57
C ILE A 288 0.90 -13.31 -8.09
N PRO A 289 0.10 -14.32 -7.71
CA PRO A 289 0.15 -14.85 -6.37
C PRO A 289 1.39 -15.72 -6.19
N VAL A 290 2.11 -15.53 -5.08
CA VAL A 290 3.33 -16.27 -4.75
C VAL A 290 3.25 -16.76 -3.31
N ILE A 291 3.40 -18.07 -3.10
CA ILE A 291 3.57 -18.65 -1.77
C ILE A 291 4.98 -19.23 -1.70
N LEU A 292 5.81 -18.65 -0.85
CA LEU A 292 7.14 -19.18 -0.52
C LEU A 292 7.04 -19.92 0.81
N CYS A 293 7.53 -21.16 0.84
CA CYS A 293 7.35 -22.03 1.98
C CYS A 293 8.67 -22.69 2.37
N ALA A 294 9.24 -22.25 3.49
CA ALA A 294 10.44 -22.82 4.10
C ALA A 294 10.15 -23.52 5.44
N GLU A 295 8.85 -23.70 5.78
CA GLU A 295 8.36 -24.38 7.00
C GLU A 295 7.30 -25.40 6.61
N GLU A 296 7.30 -26.57 7.27
CA GLU A 296 6.39 -27.68 6.93
C GLU A 296 5.01 -27.54 7.60
N ASP A 297 4.95 -27.02 8.81
CA ASP A 297 3.72 -26.89 9.60
C ASP A 297 3.06 -25.53 9.38
N VAL A 298 2.62 -25.27 8.15
CA VAL A 298 1.94 -24.03 7.76
C VAL A 298 0.78 -24.30 6.80
N ASN A 299 -0.14 -23.35 6.69
CA ASN A 299 -1.24 -23.39 5.74
C ASN A 299 -1.30 -22.10 4.92
N GLY A 300 -1.03 -22.19 3.64
CA GLY A 300 -1.11 -21.06 2.69
C GLY A 300 -2.12 -21.35 1.58
N SER A 301 -2.97 -20.38 1.28
CA SER A 301 -3.93 -20.47 0.18
C SER A 301 -4.04 -19.16 -0.60
N HIS A 302 -4.36 -19.26 -1.88
CA HIS A 302 -4.79 -18.14 -2.68
C HIS A 302 -5.97 -18.53 -3.56
N GLY A 303 -6.79 -17.52 -3.91
CA GLY A 303 -7.90 -17.66 -4.84
C GLY A 303 -8.09 -16.37 -5.63
N ALA A 304 -8.44 -16.49 -6.91
CA ALA A 304 -8.76 -15.33 -7.74
C ALA A 304 -10.03 -15.60 -8.54
N THR A 305 -10.92 -14.61 -8.54
CA THR A 305 -12.11 -14.58 -9.38
C THR A 305 -11.98 -13.37 -10.31
N ILE A 306 -11.81 -13.62 -11.60
CA ILE A 306 -11.66 -12.58 -12.61
C ILE A 306 -12.69 -12.83 -13.68
N GLY A 307 -13.52 -11.85 -13.96
CA GLY A 307 -14.58 -12.03 -14.93
C GLY A 307 -15.25 -10.74 -15.38
N GLU A 308 -16.10 -10.89 -16.37
CA GLU A 308 -16.99 -9.86 -16.90
C GLU A 308 -18.40 -10.14 -16.41
N LEU A 309 -19.30 -9.17 -16.55
CA LEU A 309 -20.74 -9.42 -16.36
C LEU A 309 -21.20 -10.39 -17.45
N ASP A 310 -21.82 -11.48 -17.03
CA ASP A 310 -22.32 -12.46 -17.99
C ASP A 310 -23.49 -11.90 -18.82
N PRO A 311 -23.66 -12.36 -20.09
CA PRO A 311 -24.69 -11.85 -20.98
C PRO A 311 -26.13 -12.01 -20.46
N GLN A 312 -26.39 -13.00 -19.60
CA GLN A 312 -27.73 -13.19 -19.02
C GLN A 312 -28.03 -12.13 -17.96
N THR A 313 -27.03 -11.79 -17.14
CA THR A 313 -27.12 -10.70 -16.17
C THR A 313 -27.33 -9.36 -16.89
N LEU A 314 -26.58 -9.06 -17.94
CA LEU A 314 -26.78 -7.86 -18.75
C LEU A 314 -28.19 -7.83 -19.41
N PHE A 315 -28.66 -8.95 -19.95
CA PHE A 315 -30.00 -9.06 -20.49
C PHE A 315 -31.09 -8.83 -19.41
N TYR A 316 -30.88 -9.35 -18.22
CA TYR A 316 -31.79 -9.14 -17.10
C TYR A 316 -31.89 -7.63 -16.72
N PHE A 317 -30.77 -6.93 -16.66
CA PHE A 317 -30.75 -5.48 -16.42
C PHE A 317 -31.45 -4.73 -17.56
N ALA A 318 -31.13 -5.04 -18.80
CA ALA A 318 -31.77 -4.42 -19.97
C ALA A 318 -33.28 -4.63 -20.00
N ALA A 319 -33.76 -5.82 -19.61
CA ALA A 319 -35.20 -6.11 -19.51
C ALA A 319 -35.92 -5.28 -18.43
N ARG A 320 -35.17 -4.66 -17.51
CA ARG A 320 -35.68 -3.75 -16.47
C ARG A 320 -35.41 -2.28 -16.78
N GLY A 321 -34.94 -1.96 -17.97
CA GLY A 321 -34.66 -0.61 -18.41
C GLY A 321 -33.33 -0.03 -17.94
N ILE A 322 -32.42 -0.88 -17.43
CA ILE A 322 -31.06 -0.51 -17.07
C ILE A 322 -30.17 -0.84 -18.26
N ASP A 323 -29.54 0.14 -18.87
CA ASP A 323 -28.63 -0.07 -19.97
C ASP A 323 -27.27 -0.67 -19.49
N SER A 324 -26.45 -1.11 -20.44
CA SER A 324 -25.17 -1.77 -20.13
C SER A 324 -24.14 -0.85 -19.52
N GLU A 325 -24.29 0.48 -19.64
CA GLU A 325 -23.40 1.47 -19.04
C GLU A 325 -23.77 1.74 -17.58
N THR A 326 -25.06 1.65 -17.29
CA THR A 326 -25.60 1.85 -15.92
C THR A 326 -25.52 0.57 -15.09
N ALA A 327 -25.48 -0.59 -15.72
CA ALA A 327 -25.42 -1.90 -15.06
C ALA A 327 -24.06 -2.19 -14.45
#